data_1cc52f0098f3fe2f7ec8212f0fa26d33
#
_entry.id   1cc52f0098f3fe2f7ec8212f0fa26d33
#
_cell.length_a   1.000
_cell.length_b   1.000
_cell.length_c   1.000
_cell.angle_alpha   90.00
_cell.angle_beta   90.00
_cell.angle_gamma   90.00
#
_symmetry.space_group_name_H-M   'P 1'
#
loop_
_entity.id
_entity.type
_entity.pdbx_description
1 polymer ?
#
loop_
_entity_poly.entity_id
_entity_poly.type
_entity_poly.pdbx_seq_one_letter_code
_entity_poly.pdbx_strand_id
1 'polypeptide(L)'
;MAKMIVAEHGKNYSDAIGEIQRGRETLDFATAINLALKGEHSFDISTGVDIHTLRQPVGVVAGICPFNFPAMVPMWMHPVALATGNAFILKVASVVPSASLIIARLYKEAGLPDGLFNVIAGDRHLVTDILTHSGIDAISFVGSTPVAHIVQDTGVAHGKRVQALGGANNHAIVMPDADIEFAAQHISAGAFGAAGQRCMALPVIVAVGGVEEKLVPAIKARAEKIVVGPGTDPASEMGPVITRSSQERITKWIDEAEAKGANIVLDGRGYRPEGEEYSDGFWLAPTIIDNVDRDLSVYCEEVFGPVLVVVHADTYEEAIEIVNSSEFGNGSAIFTSDGDTARHFVVDVEAGMVGVNVPIPVPVAYYSFGGWKESLL
;
A
#
# COMPACT_ATOMS: atom_id res chain seq x y z
N MET A 1 11.85 17.50 -4.22
CA MET A 1 11.33 16.11 -4.30
C MET A 1 9.81 16.10 -4.54
N ALA A 2 8.96 16.65 -3.66
CA ALA A 2 7.49 16.59 -3.84
C ALA A 2 6.99 17.06 -5.21
N LYS A 3 7.51 18.17 -5.74
CA LYS A 3 7.16 18.64 -7.10
C LYS A 3 7.44 17.62 -8.21
N MET A 4 8.50 16.83 -8.06
CA MET A 4 8.83 15.78 -9.03
C MET A 4 7.87 14.59 -8.90
N ILE A 5 7.53 14.21 -7.67
CA ILE A 5 6.52 13.16 -7.41
C ILE A 5 5.18 13.56 -8.04
N VAL A 6 4.73 14.79 -7.81
CA VAL A 6 3.48 15.31 -8.41
C VAL A 6 3.53 15.24 -9.95
N ALA A 7 4.64 15.68 -10.54
CA ALA A 7 4.79 15.72 -12.00
C ALA A 7 4.83 14.32 -12.64
N GLU A 8 5.44 13.34 -11.98
CA GLU A 8 5.59 11.98 -12.52
C GLU A 8 4.43 11.06 -12.16
N HIS A 9 3.91 11.16 -10.93
CA HIS A 9 2.86 10.27 -10.43
C HIS A 9 1.45 10.82 -10.66
N GLY A 10 1.28 12.14 -10.58
CA GLY A 10 -0.02 12.81 -10.67
C GLY A 10 -0.76 13.01 -9.35
N LYS A 11 -0.31 12.42 -8.22
CA LYS A 11 -0.92 12.68 -6.89
C LYS A 11 -0.83 14.15 -6.52
N ASN A 12 -1.70 14.63 -5.62
CA ASN A 12 -1.66 16.00 -5.15
C ASN A 12 -0.40 16.30 -4.31
N TYR A 13 -0.12 17.58 -4.12
CA TYR A 13 1.10 18.02 -3.43
C TYR A 13 1.12 17.62 -1.95
N SER A 14 -0.04 17.62 -1.30
CA SER A 14 -0.18 17.21 0.11
C SER A 14 0.18 15.74 0.31
N ASP A 15 -0.32 14.85 -0.56
CA ASP A 15 0.02 13.42 -0.56
C ASP A 15 1.53 13.19 -0.79
N ALA A 16 2.13 13.98 -1.72
CA ALA A 16 3.56 13.88 -1.99
C ALA A 16 4.43 14.33 -0.79
N ILE A 17 4.02 15.36 -0.06
CA ILE A 17 4.69 15.78 1.19
C ILE A 17 4.51 14.72 2.28
N GLY A 18 3.30 14.21 2.45
CA GLY A 18 3.00 13.17 3.44
C GLY A 18 3.82 11.90 3.24
N GLU A 19 3.96 11.45 1.99
CA GLU A 19 4.79 10.29 1.64
C GLU A 19 6.26 10.52 2.00
N ILE A 20 6.83 11.68 1.67
CA ILE A 20 8.22 12.01 1.99
C ILE A 20 8.43 12.03 3.51
N GLN A 21 7.48 12.61 4.25
CA GLN A 21 7.55 12.67 5.72
C GLN A 21 7.55 11.27 6.33
N ARG A 22 6.67 10.38 5.85
CA ARG A 22 6.62 8.98 6.32
C ARG A 22 7.90 8.20 5.99
N GLY A 23 8.47 8.40 4.80
CA GLY A 23 9.75 7.79 4.47
C GLY A 23 10.89 8.32 5.34
N ARG A 24 10.88 9.63 5.66
CA ARG A 24 11.86 10.25 6.55
C ARG A 24 11.82 9.68 7.97
N GLU A 25 10.66 9.31 8.50
CA GLU A 25 10.54 8.66 9.82
C GLU A 25 11.37 7.37 9.90
N THR A 26 11.44 6.58 8.82
CA THR A 26 12.32 5.40 8.77
C THR A 26 13.80 5.76 8.70
N LEU A 27 14.15 6.84 8.00
CA LEU A 27 15.51 7.36 8.00
C LEU A 27 15.91 7.82 9.41
N ASP A 28 15.05 8.57 10.09
CA ASP A 28 15.29 9.03 11.46
C ASP A 28 15.44 7.82 12.42
N PHE A 29 14.60 6.78 12.29
CA PHE A 29 14.74 5.53 13.04
C PHE A 29 16.08 4.84 12.75
N ALA A 30 16.51 4.78 11.50
CA ALA A 30 17.76 4.15 11.11
C ALA A 30 19.01 4.82 11.74
N THR A 31 18.93 6.10 12.10
CA THR A 31 20.03 6.79 12.81
C THR A 31 20.26 6.25 14.22
N ALA A 32 19.25 5.64 14.84
CA ALA A 32 19.31 5.02 16.16
C ALA A 32 19.34 3.48 16.11
N ILE A 33 19.57 2.88 14.95
CA ILE A 33 19.48 1.42 14.74
C ILE A 33 20.47 0.62 15.60
N ASN A 34 21.56 1.24 16.06
CA ASN A 34 22.52 0.63 16.96
C ASN A 34 21.90 0.10 18.27
N LEU A 35 20.78 0.66 18.70
CA LEU A 35 20.02 0.15 19.85
C LEU A 35 19.35 -1.19 19.52
N ALA A 36 18.82 -1.35 18.31
CA ALA A 36 18.21 -2.59 17.84
C ALA A 36 19.25 -3.65 17.41
N LEU A 37 20.50 -3.24 17.14
CA LEU A 37 21.59 -4.15 16.81
C LEU A 37 22.22 -4.83 18.02
N LYS A 38 21.88 -4.41 19.24
CA LYS A 38 22.34 -5.08 20.46
C LYS A 38 21.92 -6.55 20.44
N GLY A 39 22.88 -7.42 20.75
CA GLY A 39 22.63 -8.84 20.95
C GLY A 39 22.07 -9.13 22.35
N GLU A 40 21.68 -10.36 22.52
CA GLU A 40 21.24 -10.93 23.79
C GLU A 40 22.35 -11.80 24.37
N HIS A 41 22.42 -11.91 25.71
CA HIS A 41 23.35 -12.76 26.41
C HIS A 41 22.60 -13.49 27.54
N SER A 42 22.80 -14.81 27.60
CA SER A 42 22.36 -15.63 28.75
C SER A 42 23.55 -16.36 29.34
N PHE A 43 23.79 -16.11 30.64
CA PHE A 43 24.86 -16.71 31.37
C PHE A 43 24.42 -18.06 31.93
N ASP A 44 25.31 -19.06 31.88
CA ASP A 44 25.16 -20.40 32.44
C ASP A 44 23.82 -21.09 32.14
N ILE A 45 23.43 -21.06 30.85
CA ILE A 45 22.18 -21.74 30.40
C ILE A 45 22.27 -23.26 30.53
N SER A 46 23.48 -23.79 30.66
CA SER A 46 23.86 -25.13 31.05
C SER A 46 25.20 -25.02 31.75
N THR A 47 25.57 -26.02 32.57
CA THR A 47 26.81 -25.97 33.36
C THR A 47 28.01 -25.58 32.51
N GLY A 48 28.55 -24.37 32.73
CA GLY A 48 29.73 -23.87 32.04
C GLY A 48 29.47 -23.42 30.58
N VAL A 49 28.19 -23.17 30.17
CA VAL A 49 27.82 -22.75 28.83
C VAL A 49 27.08 -21.41 28.85
N ASP A 50 27.63 -20.41 28.17
CA ASP A 50 26.98 -19.13 27.90
C ASP A 50 26.48 -19.06 26.47
N ILE A 51 25.41 -18.31 26.21
CA ILE A 51 24.92 -17.98 24.87
C ILE A 51 24.93 -16.47 24.66
N HIS A 52 25.35 -16.04 23.50
CA HIS A 52 25.18 -14.67 23.05
C HIS A 52 24.85 -14.63 21.53
N THR A 53 24.12 -13.57 21.12
CA THR A 53 23.79 -13.33 19.71
C THR A 53 24.62 -12.19 19.15
N LEU A 54 25.10 -12.37 17.90
CA LEU A 54 25.77 -11.34 17.12
C LEU A 54 24.97 -11.08 15.86
N ARG A 55 24.72 -9.79 15.56
CA ARG A 55 24.07 -9.37 14.33
C ARG A 55 25.13 -8.93 13.34
N GLN A 56 25.09 -9.47 12.11
CA GLN A 56 26.03 -9.17 11.04
C GLN A 56 25.25 -8.73 9.79
N PRO A 57 25.86 -7.84 8.94
CA PRO A 57 25.27 -7.50 7.64
C PRO A 57 25.11 -8.77 6.79
N VAL A 58 24.08 -8.74 5.95
CA VAL A 58 23.81 -9.82 4.98
C VAL A 58 24.76 -9.75 3.80
N GLY A 59 25.13 -8.53 3.37
CA GLY A 59 25.97 -8.27 2.21
C GLY A 59 25.38 -7.22 1.27
N VAL A 60 25.10 -7.58 0.02
CA VAL A 60 24.43 -6.72 -0.96
C VAL A 60 22.95 -7.05 -0.99
N VAL A 61 22.13 -6.05 -0.75
CA VAL A 61 20.66 -6.17 -0.72
C VAL A 61 20.05 -5.37 -1.87
N ALA A 62 19.07 -5.93 -2.56
CA ALA A 62 18.32 -5.22 -3.60
C ALA A 62 16.89 -4.89 -3.14
N GLY A 63 16.43 -3.69 -3.45
CA GLY A 63 15.05 -3.26 -3.30
C GLY A 63 14.40 -3.06 -4.66
N ILE A 64 13.22 -3.62 -4.89
CA ILE A 64 12.43 -3.43 -6.10
C ILE A 64 11.12 -2.77 -5.69
N CYS A 65 10.89 -1.53 -6.12
CA CYS A 65 9.83 -0.67 -5.63
C CYS A 65 8.75 -0.38 -6.66
N PRO A 66 7.48 -0.22 -6.22
CA PRO A 66 6.36 0.16 -7.05
C PRO A 66 6.36 1.67 -7.35
N PHE A 67 5.40 2.10 -8.17
CA PHE A 67 5.29 3.49 -8.60
C PHE A 67 4.54 4.39 -7.61
N ASN A 68 3.66 3.83 -6.79
CA ASN A 68 2.66 4.60 -6.03
C ASN A 68 3.22 5.43 -4.87
N PHE A 69 4.38 5.03 -4.34
CA PHE A 69 5.12 5.77 -3.31
C PHE A 69 6.62 5.80 -3.63
N PRO A 70 7.03 6.61 -4.63
CA PRO A 70 8.40 6.59 -5.16
C PRO A 70 9.50 7.10 -4.21
N ALA A 71 9.11 7.74 -3.10
CA ALA A 71 10.01 8.13 -2.02
C ALA A 71 9.84 7.23 -0.78
N MET A 72 8.60 7.02 -0.32
CA MET A 72 8.32 6.34 0.95
C MET A 72 8.75 4.88 0.93
N VAL A 73 8.32 4.10 -0.06
CA VAL A 73 8.62 2.66 -0.12
C VAL A 73 10.12 2.39 -0.24
N PRO A 74 10.90 3.08 -1.10
CA PRO A 74 12.35 2.98 -1.07
C PRO A 74 12.95 3.30 0.31
N MET A 75 12.47 4.38 0.96
CA MET A 75 12.94 4.77 2.29
C MET A 75 12.54 3.81 3.41
N TRP A 76 11.63 2.89 3.19
CA TRP A 76 11.37 1.79 4.13
C TRP A 76 12.44 0.69 4.06
N MET A 77 13.19 0.61 2.96
CA MET A 77 14.15 -0.45 2.70
C MET A 77 15.60 -0.01 2.95
N HIS A 78 16.09 0.97 2.18
CA HIS A 78 17.51 1.30 2.12
C HIS A 78 18.10 1.94 3.40
N PRO A 79 17.40 2.79 4.20
CA PRO A 79 18.04 3.40 5.37
C PRO A 79 18.47 2.37 6.40
N VAL A 80 17.58 1.41 6.71
CA VAL A 80 17.86 0.33 7.67
C VAL A 80 18.96 -0.60 7.12
N ALA A 81 18.89 -0.96 5.84
CA ALA A 81 19.91 -1.80 5.20
C ALA A 81 21.31 -1.17 5.27
N LEU A 82 21.43 0.11 4.92
CA LEU A 82 22.69 0.86 4.97
C LEU A 82 23.20 1.02 6.40
N ALA A 83 22.33 1.40 7.35
CA ALA A 83 22.70 1.61 8.74
C ALA A 83 23.10 0.31 9.46
N THR A 84 22.68 -0.85 8.96
CA THR A 84 23.10 -2.18 9.44
C THR A 84 24.32 -2.75 8.69
N GLY A 85 24.98 -1.95 7.86
CA GLY A 85 26.25 -2.30 7.22
C GLY A 85 26.15 -3.02 5.87
N ASN A 86 24.99 -3.00 5.21
CA ASN A 86 24.81 -3.59 3.89
C ASN A 86 25.03 -2.56 2.78
N ALA A 87 25.41 -3.01 1.59
CA ALA A 87 25.26 -2.23 0.36
C ALA A 87 23.85 -2.43 -0.20
N PHE A 88 23.30 -1.39 -0.85
CA PHE A 88 21.94 -1.40 -1.35
C PHE A 88 21.84 -1.03 -2.83
N ILE A 89 21.13 -1.85 -3.60
CA ILE A 89 20.76 -1.59 -4.99
C ILE A 89 19.25 -1.34 -5.04
N LEU A 90 18.86 -0.14 -5.45
CA LEU A 90 17.45 0.25 -5.59
C LEU A 90 17.02 0.22 -7.06
N LYS A 91 16.14 -0.73 -7.42
CA LYS A 91 15.44 -0.73 -8.70
C LYS A 91 14.15 0.07 -8.54
N VAL A 92 14.10 1.25 -9.14
CA VAL A 92 12.93 2.14 -9.10
C VAL A 92 11.89 1.77 -10.16
N ALA A 93 10.64 2.20 -9.94
CA ALA A 93 9.63 2.17 -11.00
C ALA A 93 10.02 3.17 -12.10
N SER A 94 10.08 2.69 -13.34
CA SER A 94 10.61 3.49 -14.47
C SER A 94 9.78 4.73 -14.80
N VAL A 95 8.51 4.76 -14.40
CA VAL A 95 7.59 5.89 -14.65
C VAL A 95 7.73 7.01 -13.62
N VAL A 96 8.41 6.77 -12.46
CA VAL A 96 8.53 7.74 -11.34
C VAL A 96 9.92 7.70 -10.71
N PRO A 97 11.03 7.83 -11.45
CA PRO A 97 12.37 7.57 -10.94
C PRO A 97 12.97 8.74 -10.13
N SER A 98 12.51 9.97 -10.35
CA SER A 98 13.22 11.18 -9.93
C SER A 98 13.35 11.32 -8.42
N ALA A 99 12.36 10.88 -7.63
CA ALA A 99 12.44 10.96 -6.17
C ALA A 99 13.63 10.17 -5.62
N SER A 100 13.81 8.94 -6.08
CA SER A 100 14.92 8.08 -5.66
C SER A 100 16.28 8.56 -6.15
N LEU A 101 16.35 9.16 -7.34
CA LEU A 101 17.57 9.80 -7.85
C LEU A 101 17.96 11.03 -7.01
N ILE A 102 16.99 11.80 -6.53
CA ILE A 102 17.24 12.90 -5.60
C ILE A 102 17.80 12.36 -4.27
N ILE A 103 17.22 11.28 -3.73
CA ILE A 103 17.69 10.63 -2.51
C ILE A 103 19.15 10.17 -2.67
N ALA A 104 19.50 9.54 -3.80
CA ALA A 104 20.88 9.11 -4.07
C ALA A 104 21.86 10.29 -4.06
N ARG A 105 21.46 11.42 -4.66
CA ARG A 105 22.28 12.64 -4.64
C ARG A 105 22.47 13.17 -3.22
N LEU A 106 21.41 13.21 -2.42
CA LEU A 106 21.46 13.65 -1.02
C LEU A 106 22.38 12.77 -0.18
N TYR A 107 22.37 11.44 -0.37
CA TYR A 107 23.32 10.54 0.28
C TYR A 107 24.77 10.83 -0.11
N LYS A 108 25.02 11.08 -1.39
CA LYS A 108 26.37 11.45 -1.86
C LYS A 108 26.83 12.79 -1.26
N GLU A 109 25.96 13.80 -1.24
CA GLU A 109 26.23 15.11 -0.63
C GLU A 109 26.48 14.99 0.88
N ALA A 110 25.79 14.06 1.56
CA ALA A 110 25.98 13.76 2.98
C ALA A 110 27.27 12.95 3.28
N GLY A 111 28.02 12.53 2.25
CA GLY A 111 29.29 11.81 2.40
C GLY A 111 29.17 10.29 2.47
N LEU A 112 28.05 9.71 2.05
CA LEU A 112 27.96 8.25 1.92
C LEU A 112 29.00 7.77 0.89
N PRO A 113 29.88 6.81 1.21
CA PRO A 113 30.85 6.28 0.26
C PRO A 113 30.20 5.74 -1.03
N ASP A 114 30.86 6.00 -2.16
CA ASP A 114 30.40 5.50 -3.47
C ASP A 114 30.27 3.96 -3.46
N GLY A 115 29.23 3.44 -4.10
CA GLY A 115 28.95 2.00 -4.20
C GLY A 115 28.07 1.44 -3.08
N LEU A 116 27.85 2.15 -1.97
CA LEU A 116 26.97 1.67 -0.91
C LEU A 116 25.48 1.83 -1.23
N PHE A 117 25.09 2.88 -1.95
CA PHE A 117 23.72 3.09 -2.43
C PHE A 117 23.69 3.36 -3.92
N ASN A 118 23.05 2.48 -4.68
CA ASN A 118 23.01 2.52 -6.13
C ASN A 118 21.55 2.50 -6.60
N VAL A 119 21.18 3.45 -7.45
CA VAL A 119 19.83 3.55 -8.04
C VAL A 119 19.89 3.15 -9.50
N ILE A 120 19.07 2.19 -9.88
CA ILE A 120 18.99 1.68 -11.25
C ILE A 120 17.54 1.70 -11.75
N ALA A 121 17.36 1.97 -13.03
CA ALA A 121 16.07 1.91 -13.72
C ALA A 121 16.17 0.93 -14.89
N GLY A 122 15.11 0.18 -15.10
CA GLY A 122 15.03 -0.81 -16.17
C GLY A 122 13.73 -1.60 -16.12
N ASP A 123 13.60 -2.48 -17.08
CA ASP A 123 12.44 -3.32 -17.29
C ASP A 123 12.51 -4.67 -16.55
N ARG A 124 11.68 -5.63 -16.98
CA ARG A 124 11.64 -6.99 -16.43
C ARG A 124 12.97 -7.76 -16.56
N HIS A 125 13.79 -7.45 -17.57
CA HIS A 125 15.07 -8.15 -17.75
C HIS A 125 16.04 -7.78 -16.63
N LEU A 126 16.12 -6.47 -16.28
CA LEU A 126 16.91 -6.03 -15.13
C LEU A 126 16.40 -6.66 -13.81
N VAL A 127 15.09 -6.85 -13.65
CA VAL A 127 14.57 -7.58 -12.47
C VAL A 127 15.08 -9.00 -12.47
N THR A 128 15.04 -9.71 -13.58
CA THR A 128 15.59 -11.07 -13.69
C THR A 128 17.09 -11.10 -13.36
N ASP A 129 17.86 -10.13 -13.85
CA ASP A 129 19.29 -10.02 -13.54
C ASP A 129 19.54 -9.86 -12.03
N ILE A 130 18.73 -9.00 -11.35
CA ILE A 130 18.78 -8.85 -9.88
C ILE A 130 18.49 -10.17 -9.17
N LEU A 131 17.45 -10.87 -9.60
CA LEU A 131 17.01 -12.13 -8.96
C LEU A 131 18.04 -13.25 -9.11
N THR A 132 18.80 -13.28 -10.21
CA THR A 132 19.72 -14.35 -10.53
C THR A 132 21.19 -14.05 -10.23
N HIS A 133 21.56 -12.76 -10.03
CA HIS A 133 22.95 -12.35 -9.85
C HIS A 133 23.56 -12.87 -8.56
N SER A 134 24.67 -13.59 -8.64
CA SER A 134 25.33 -14.24 -7.50
C SER A 134 25.90 -13.28 -6.43
N GLY A 135 26.11 -12.03 -6.77
CA GLY A 135 26.60 -10.99 -5.84
C GLY A 135 25.50 -10.26 -5.08
N ILE A 136 24.24 -10.69 -5.17
CA ILE A 136 23.12 -10.14 -4.40
C ILE A 136 22.65 -11.22 -3.42
N ASP A 137 22.60 -10.89 -2.13
CA ASP A 137 22.33 -11.83 -1.03
C ASP A 137 20.87 -11.81 -0.58
N ALA A 138 20.21 -10.66 -0.69
CA ALA A 138 18.81 -10.51 -0.26
C ALA A 138 18.03 -9.55 -1.15
N ILE A 139 16.71 -9.75 -1.19
CA ILE A 139 15.78 -8.95 -1.98
C ILE A 139 14.59 -8.55 -1.11
N SER A 140 14.22 -7.27 -1.19
CA SER A 140 12.95 -6.74 -0.71
C SER A 140 12.15 -6.21 -1.89
N PHE A 141 10.92 -6.71 -2.05
CA PHE A 141 10.05 -6.39 -3.17
C PHE A 141 8.70 -5.88 -2.67
N VAL A 142 8.18 -4.88 -3.34
CA VAL A 142 6.78 -4.46 -3.22
C VAL A 142 6.21 -4.26 -4.62
N GLY A 143 5.09 -4.89 -4.92
CA GLY A 143 4.43 -4.78 -6.22
C GLY A 143 3.21 -5.69 -6.35
N SER A 144 2.80 -6.01 -7.58
CA SER A 144 1.65 -6.87 -7.83
C SER A 144 1.93 -8.34 -7.44
N THR A 145 0.90 -9.06 -7.00
CA THR A 145 0.99 -10.47 -6.58
C THR A 145 1.66 -11.39 -7.61
N PRO A 146 1.33 -11.35 -8.91
CA PRO A 146 2.01 -12.22 -9.88
C PRO A 146 3.52 -11.97 -9.96
N VAL A 147 3.96 -10.72 -9.78
CA VAL A 147 5.39 -10.39 -9.76
C VAL A 147 6.02 -10.77 -8.42
N ALA A 148 5.29 -10.66 -7.31
CA ALA A 148 5.76 -11.12 -5.99
C ALA A 148 6.11 -12.62 -6.01
N HIS A 149 5.27 -13.47 -6.59
CA HIS A 149 5.55 -14.89 -6.79
C HIS A 149 6.83 -15.11 -7.63
N ILE A 150 6.96 -14.43 -8.77
CA ILE A 150 8.18 -14.54 -9.60
C ILE A 150 9.43 -14.16 -8.79
N VAL A 151 9.36 -13.08 -8.00
CA VAL A 151 10.48 -12.61 -7.17
C VAL A 151 10.82 -13.61 -6.08
N GLN A 152 9.80 -14.11 -5.39
CA GLN A 152 9.94 -15.12 -4.33
C GLN A 152 10.57 -16.41 -4.88
N ASP A 153 9.95 -17.01 -5.89
CA ASP A 153 10.36 -18.30 -6.43
C ASP A 153 11.77 -18.23 -7.05
N THR A 154 11.99 -17.21 -7.89
CA THR A 154 13.30 -17.07 -8.56
C THR A 154 14.39 -16.69 -7.57
N GLY A 155 14.14 -15.76 -6.65
CA GLY A 155 15.13 -15.33 -5.67
C GLY A 155 15.55 -16.47 -4.74
N VAL A 156 14.60 -17.23 -4.21
CA VAL A 156 14.85 -18.38 -3.33
C VAL A 156 15.58 -19.50 -4.09
N ALA A 157 15.19 -19.79 -5.33
CA ALA A 157 15.89 -20.78 -6.17
C ALA A 157 17.36 -20.42 -6.42
N HIS A 158 17.73 -19.13 -6.34
CA HIS A 158 19.11 -18.63 -6.46
C HIS A 158 19.78 -18.34 -5.10
N GLY A 159 19.24 -18.91 -4.01
CA GLY A 159 19.83 -18.87 -2.67
C GLY A 159 19.74 -17.52 -1.94
N LYS A 160 18.84 -16.63 -2.37
CA LYS A 160 18.66 -15.30 -1.75
C LYS A 160 17.66 -15.35 -0.61
N ARG A 161 17.82 -14.45 0.35
CA ARG A 161 16.76 -14.12 1.30
C ARG A 161 15.78 -13.20 0.60
N VAL A 162 14.49 -13.55 0.59
CA VAL A 162 13.46 -12.78 -0.10
C VAL A 162 12.38 -12.37 0.87
N GLN A 163 11.94 -11.13 0.74
CA GLN A 163 10.69 -10.59 1.29
C GLN A 163 9.92 -10.02 0.11
N ALA A 164 8.82 -10.62 -0.26
CA ALA A 164 8.00 -10.20 -1.38
C ALA A 164 6.59 -9.81 -0.88
N LEU A 165 6.29 -8.50 -0.92
CA LEU A 165 4.97 -7.97 -0.63
C LEU A 165 4.17 -7.88 -1.94
N GLY A 166 3.07 -8.62 -1.97
CA GLY A 166 2.12 -8.69 -3.09
C GLY A 166 1.06 -7.59 -3.03
N GLY A 167 -0.08 -7.87 -3.68
CA GLY A 167 -1.24 -7.00 -3.72
C GLY A 167 -2.01 -6.93 -2.41
N ALA A 168 -3.03 -6.10 -2.41
CA ALA A 168 -3.91 -5.89 -1.26
C ALA A 168 -5.35 -5.62 -1.73
N ASN A 169 -6.31 -6.18 -1.04
CA ASN A 169 -7.71 -5.85 -1.19
C ASN A 169 -8.33 -5.68 0.20
N ASN A 170 -8.07 -4.52 0.81
CA ASN A 170 -8.39 -4.30 2.21
C ASN A 170 -9.89 -4.09 2.41
N HIS A 171 -10.44 -4.76 3.41
CA HIS A 171 -11.85 -4.66 3.77
C HIS A 171 -12.01 -3.88 5.08
N ALA A 172 -13.07 -3.09 5.20
CA ALA A 172 -13.50 -2.57 6.49
C ALA A 172 -14.92 -3.02 6.81
N ILE A 173 -15.11 -3.51 8.03
CA ILE A 173 -16.44 -3.80 8.59
C ILE A 173 -16.98 -2.52 9.19
N VAL A 174 -18.23 -2.20 8.92
CA VAL A 174 -18.96 -1.10 9.57
C VAL A 174 -20.16 -1.67 10.30
N MET A 175 -20.13 -1.58 11.64
CA MET A 175 -21.18 -2.09 12.52
C MET A 175 -22.35 -1.11 12.64
N PRO A 176 -23.56 -1.57 12.99
CA PRO A 176 -24.72 -0.68 13.15
C PRO A 176 -24.57 0.42 14.19
N ASP A 177 -23.70 0.21 15.17
CA ASP A 177 -23.39 1.15 16.28
C ASP A 177 -22.27 2.14 15.94
N ALA A 178 -21.70 2.08 14.74
CA ALA A 178 -20.63 2.98 14.30
C ALA A 178 -21.12 4.44 14.20
N ASP A 179 -20.23 5.37 14.50
CA ASP A 179 -20.43 6.77 14.13
C ASP A 179 -20.35 6.92 12.59
N ILE A 180 -21.50 7.09 11.96
CA ILE A 180 -21.62 7.09 10.50
C ILE A 180 -20.85 8.22 9.84
N GLU A 181 -20.90 9.44 10.39
CA GLU A 181 -20.20 10.59 9.83
C GLU A 181 -18.68 10.43 9.93
N PHE A 182 -18.22 9.94 11.05
CA PHE A 182 -16.82 9.60 11.28
C PHE A 182 -16.36 8.49 10.34
N ALA A 183 -17.11 7.37 10.27
CA ALA A 183 -16.80 6.26 9.37
C ALA A 183 -16.75 6.72 7.90
N ALA A 184 -17.79 7.45 7.44
CA ALA A 184 -17.84 7.95 6.06
C ALA A 184 -16.69 8.87 5.70
N GLN A 185 -16.23 9.71 6.64
CA GLN A 185 -15.04 10.56 6.44
C GLN A 185 -13.77 9.74 6.23
N HIS A 186 -13.53 8.78 7.10
CA HIS A 186 -12.33 7.96 7.06
C HIS A 186 -12.32 6.97 5.89
N ILE A 187 -13.47 6.40 5.57
CA ILE A 187 -13.65 5.53 4.42
C ILE A 187 -13.39 6.29 3.11
N SER A 188 -13.98 7.48 2.94
CA SER A 188 -13.77 8.30 1.74
C SER A 188 -12.29 8.65 1.55
N ALA A 189 -11.60 9.05 2.61
CA ALA A 189 -10.18 9.35 2.57
C ALA A 189 -9.32 8.09 2.26
N GLY A 190 -9.70 6.93 2.81
CA GLY A 190 -9.04 5.64 2.58
C GLY A 190 -9.26 5.09 1.17
N ALA A 191 -10.46 5.24 0.62
CA ALA A 191 -10.81 4.71 -0.69
C ALA A 191 -10.29 5.57 -1.84
N PHE A 192 -10.39 6.90 -1.73
CA PHE A 192 -10.17 7.80 -2.86
C PHE A 192 -8.84 8.56 -2.80
N GLY A 193 -8.16 8.62 -1.66
CA GLY A 193 -6.85 9.27 -1.54
C GLY A 193 -5.84 8.72 -2.55
N ALA A 194 -5.06 9.59 -3.21
CA ALA A 194 -4.14 9.26 -4.30
C ALA A 194 -4.79 8.42 -5.42
N ALA A 195 -6.06 8.70 -5.75
CA ALA A 195 -6.88 7.96 -6.71
C ALA A 195 -6.98 6.45 -6.39
N GLY A 196 -7.01 6.08 -5.11
CA GLY A 196 -7.07 4.68 -4.67
C GLY A 196 -5.80 3.87 -4.94
N GLN A 197 -4.72 4.48 -5.42
CA GLN A 197 -3.46 3.80 -5.79
C GLN A 197 -2.54 3.62 -4.57
N ARG A 198 -3.07 3.02 -3.52
CA ARG A 198 -2.36 2.74 -2.27
C ARG A 198 -2.54 1.26 -1.90
N CYS A 199 -1.47 0.61 -1.49
CA CYS A 199 -1.56 -0.74 -0.89
C CYS A 199 -2.42 -0.74 0.39
N MET A 200 -2.53 0.42 1.04
CA MET A 200 -3.33 0.67 2.23
C MET A 200 -4.68 1.33 1.90
N ALA A 201 -5.11 1.37 0.63
CA ALA A 201 -6.44 1.83 0.26
C ALA A 201 -7.51 0.94 0.90
N LEU A 202 -8.72 1.49 1.01
CA LEU A 202 -9.88 0.79 1.55
C LEU A 202 -10.94 0.63 0.44
N PRO A 203 -10.74 -0.32 -0.50
CA PRO A 203 -11.62 -0.47 -1.66
C PRO A 203 -12.92 -1.20 -1.34
N VAL A 204 -13.03 -1.92 -0.21
CA VAL A 204 -14.20 -2.71 0.13
C VAL A 204 -14.74 -2.38 1.52
N ILE A 205 -16.06 -2.18 1.61
CA ILE A 205 -16.79 -2.04 2.86
C ILE A 205 -17.75 -3.23 3.01
N VAL A 206 -17.72 -3.85 4.18
CA VAL A 206 -18.72 -4.82 4.62
C VAL A 206 -19.67 -4.11 5.58
N ALA A 207 -20.85 -3.77 5.11
CA ALA A 207 -21.89 -3.08 5.88
C ALA A 207 -22.75 -4.10 6.63
N VAL A 208 -22.82 -3.98 7.96
CA VAL A 208 -23.50 -4.95 8.82
C VAL A 208 -24.88 -4.45 9.26
N GLY A 209 -25.88 -5.33 9.21
CA GLY A 209 -27.18 -5.12 9.84
C GLY A 209 -27.95 -3.90 9.32
N GLY A 210 -27.85 -3.59 8.02
CA GLY A 210 -28.59 -2.50 7.38
C GLY A 210 -27.94 -1.12 7.53
N VAL A 211 -26.70 -1.04 8.01
CA VAL A 211 -25.98 0.24 8.20
C VAL A 211 -25.73 0.98 6.87
N GLU A 212 -25.72 0.27 5.74
CA GLU A 212 -25.51 0.81 4.39
C GLU A 212 -26.56 1.87 4.03
N GLU A 213 -27.79 1.76 4.53
CA GLU A 213 -28.86 2.74 4.27
C GLU A 213 -28.47 4.17 4.68
N LYS A 214 -27.61 4.32 5.70
CA LYS A 214 -27.10 5.61 6.18
C LYS A 214 -25.68 5.86 5.71
N LEU A 215 -24.85 4.83 5.69
CA LEU A 215 -23.43 4.92 5.38
C LEU A 215 -23.18 5.29 3.92
N VAL A 216 -23.83 4.60 2.98
CA VAL A 216 -23.60 4.81 1.54
C VAL A 216 -23.96 6.23 1.11
N PRO A 217 -25.10 6.81 1.50
CA PRO A 217 -25.40 8.22 1.23
C PRO A 217 -24.38 9.19 1.85
N ALA A 218 -23.88 8.91 3.06
CA ALA A 218 -22.90 9.76 3.72
C ALA A 218 -21.54 9.73 3.00
N ILE A 219 -21.09 8.55 2.55
CA ILE A 219 -19.87 8.41 1.74
C ILE A 219 -20.05 9.13 0.39
N LYS A 220 -21.18 8.91 -0.30
CA LYS A 220 -21.51 9.55 -1.57
C LYS A 220 -21.42 11.07 -1.48
N ALA A 221 -22.07 11.66 -0.48
CA ALA A 221 -22.10 13.11 -0.26
C ALA A 221 -20.69 13.73 -0.05
N ARG A 222 -19.74 12.92 0.43
CA ARG A 222 -18.32 13.30 0.57
C ARG A 222 -17.56 13.09 -0.73
N ALA A 223 -17.75 11.96 -1.40
CA ALA A 223 -17.10 11.61 -2.64
C ALA A 223 -17.42 12.59 -3.78
N GLU A 224 -18.68 13.06 -3.86
CA GLU A 224 -19.11 14.08 -4.82
C GLU A 224 -18.43 15.44 -4.65
N LYS A 225 -17.88 15.72 -3.49
CA LYS A 225 -17.17 16.99 -3.20
C LYS A 225 -15.68 16.93 -3.48
N ILE A 226 -15.12 15.73 -3.73
CA ILE A 226 -13.71 15.57 -4.02
C ILE A 226 -13.37 16.29 -5.32
N VAL A 227 -12.49 17.26 -5.24
CA VAL A 227 -12.00 17.99 -6.41
C VAL A 227 -10.94 17.14 -7.12
N VAL A 228 -11.32 16.61 -8.27
CA VAL A 228 -10.42 15.82 -9.12
C VAL A 228 -9.72 16.72 -10.12
N GLY A 229 -8.40 16.74 -10.13
CA GLY A 229 -7.64 17.64 -11.01
C GLY A 229 -6.13 17.41 -10.94
N PRO A 230 -5.35 18.23 -11.64
CA PRO A 230 -3.89 18.10 -11.65
C PRO A 230 -3.31 18.29 -10.26
N GLY A 231 -2.40 17.42 -9.84
CA GLY A 231 -1.80 17.48 -8.51
C GLY A 231 -0.98 18.74 -8.22
N THR A 232 -0.72 19.55 -9.25
CA THR A 232 -0.08 20.87 -9.14
C THR A 232 -1.05 21.99 -8.73
N ASP A 233 -2.36 21.77 -8.88
CA ASP A 233 -3.38 22.70 -8.43
C ASP A 233 -3.63 22.49 -6.93
N PRO A 234 -3.47 23.52 -6.08
CA PRO A 234 -3.73 23.42 -4.65
C PRO A 234 -5.18 23.07 -4.29
N ALA A 235 -6.14 23.28 -5.19
CA ALA A 235 -7.53 22.90 -5.00
C ALA A 235 -7.78 21.41 -5.24
N SER A 236 -6.90 20.73 -5.95
CA SER A 236 -7.06 19.32 -6.27
C SER A 236 -6.83 18.42 -5.05
N GLU A 237 -7.81 17.59 -4.74
CA GLU A 237 -7.76 16.61 -3.66
C GLU A 237 -7.37 15.22 -4.20
N MET A 238 -7.68 14.94 -5.46
CA MET A 238 -7.37 13.67 -6.12
C MET A 238 -6.83 13.89 -7.53
N GLY A 239 -5.72 13.23 -7.86
CA GLY A 239 -5.10 13.25 -9.19
C GLY A 239 -5.59 12.12 -10.11
N PRO A 240 -4.97 11.95 -11.30
CA PRO A 240 -5.27 10.86 -12.22
C PRO A 240 -4.71 9.51 -11.73
N VAL A 241 -5.13 8.42 -12.37
CA VAL A 241 -4.43 7.13 -12.27
C VAL A 241 -3.15 7.15 -13.11
N ILE A 242 -2.24 6.21 -12.84
CA ILE A 242 -0.85 6.28 -13.35
C ILE A 242 -0.73 6.04 -14.86
N THR A 243 -1.59 5.24 -15.47
CA THR A 243 -1.50 4.87 -16.89
C THR A 243 -2.89 4.75 -17.54
N ARG A 244 -2.90 4.85 -18.86
CA ARG A 244 -4.10 4.58 -19.67
C ARG A 244 -4.60 3.14 -19.48
N SER A 245 -3.70 2.18 -19.43
CA SER A 245 -4.08 0.77 -19.22
C SER A 245 -4.72 0.54 -17.84
N SER A 246 -4.30 1.28 -16.82
CA SER A 246 -4.96 1.26 -15.50
C SER A 246 -6.36 1.83 -15.59
N GLN A 247 -6.53 2.97 -16.25
CA GLN A 247 -7.84 3.60 -16.47
C GLN A 247 -8.79 2.65 -17.22
N GLU A 248 -8.33 2.07 -18.33
CA GLU A 248 -9.12 1.14 -19.15
C GLU A 248 -9.54 -0.11 -18.38
N ARG A 249 -8.61 -0.71 -17.61
CA ARG A 249 -8.89 -1.88 -16.78
C ARG A 249 -9.94 -1.57 -15.71
N ILE A 250 -9.79 -0.47 -14.99
CA ILE A 250 -10.73 -0.05 -13.95
C ILE A 250 -12.12 0.22 -14.54
N THR A 251 -12.18 0.97 -15.65
CA THR A 251 -13.43 1.24 -16.36
C THR A 251 -14.12 -0.06 -16.78
N LYS A 252 -13.37 -1.00 -17.37
CA LYS A 252 -13.90 -2.30 -17.77
C LYS A 252 -14.51 -3.08 -16.59
N TRP A 253 -13.86 -3.09 -15.44
CA TRP A 253 -14.38 -3.80 -14.27
C TRP A 253 -15.65 -3.14 -13.69
N ILE A 254 -15.76 -1.80 -13.77
CA ILE A 254 -17.01 -1.10 -13.42
C ILE A 254 -18.12 -1.46 -14.42
N ASP A 255 -17.82 -1.49 -15.73
CA ASP A 255 -18.77 -1.88 -16.77
C ASP A 255 -19.26 -3.31 -16.59
N GLU A 256 -18.36 -4.24 -16.23
CA GLU A 256 -18.70 -5.64 -15.94
C GLU A 256 -19.63 -5.77 -14.72
N ALA A 257 -19.36 -5.00 -13.66
CA ALA A 257 -20.20 -5.01 -12.46
C ALA A 257 -21.61 -4.47 -12.76
N GLU A 258 -21.71 -3.35 -13.47
CA GLU A 258 -23.00 -2.76 -13.90
C GLU A 258 -23.79 -3.73 -14.78
N ALA A 259 -23.13 -4.37 -15.76
CA ALA A 259 -23.78 -5.34 -16.65
C ALA A 259 -24.28 -6.59 -15.91
N LYS A 260 -23.72 -6.90 -14.74
CA LYS A 260 -24.14 -8.00 -13.85
C LYS A 260 -25.20 -7.58 -12.81
N GLY A 261 -25.63 -6.32 -12.84
CA GLY A 261 -26.71 -5.81 -11.99
C GLY A 261 -26.28 -5.17 -10.69
N ALA A 262 -24.97 -4.91 -10.50
CA ALA A 262 -24.49 -4.11 -9.38
C ALA A 262 -25.04 -2.67 -9.49
N ASN A 263 -25.28 -2.04 -8.35
CA ASN A 263 -25.82 -0.69 -8.28
C ASN A 263 -24.69 0.36 -8.29
N ILE A 264 -24.55 1.09 -9.37
CA ILE A 264 -23.59 2.20 -9.46
C ILE A 264 -24.20 3.42 -8.75
N VAL A 265 -23.83 3.59 -7.48
CA VAL A 265 -24.33 4.69 -6.63
C VAL A 265 -23.72 6.04 -7.02
N LEU A 266 -22.45 6.03 -7.39
CA LEU A 266 -21.70 7.17 -7.92
C LEU A 266 -20.80 6.65 -9.05
N ASP A 267 -20.82 7.32 -10.20
CA ASP A 267 -20.06 6.94 -11.38
C ASP A 267 -18.98 7.95 -11.72
N GLY A 268 -17.74 7.53 -11.63
CA GLY A 268 -16.56 8.34 -11.95
C GLY A 268 -16.00 8.12 -13.36
N ARG A 269 -16.60 7.22 -14.15
CA ARG A 269 -16.18 6.95 -15.53
C ARG A 269 -16.41 8.19 -16.41
N GLY A 270 -15.49 8.41 -17.37
CA GLY A 270 -15.60 9.50 -18.33
C GLY A 270 -15.35 10.90 -17.76
N TYR A 271 -15.03 11.00 -16.47
CA TYR A 271 -14.66 12.29 -15.88
C TYR A 271 -13.40 12.86 -16.54
N ARG A 272 -13.39 14.19 -16.73
CA ARG A 272 -12.22 14.96 -17.18
C ARG A 272 -12.25 16.34 -16.56
N PRO A 273 -11.12 16.85 -16.06
CA PRO A 273 -11.01 18.25 -15.64
C PRO A 273 -11.21 19.18 -16.85
N GLU A 274 -11.62 20.41 -16.59
CA GLU A 274 -11.70 21.45 -17.61
C GLU A 274 -10.29 21.83 -18.09
N GLY A 275 -10.14 22.05 -19.41
CA GLY A 275 -8.90 22.44 -20.07
C GLY A 275 -8.44 21.42 -21.12
N GLU A 276 -8.03 21.92 -22.30
CA GLU A 276 -7.53 21.08 -23.41
C GLU A 276 -6.25 20.33 -23.02
N GLU A 277 -5.42 20.90 -22.16
CA GLU A 277 -4.16 20.32 -21.65
C GLU A 277 -4.38 19.03 -20.86
N TYR A 278 -5.60 18.78 -20.37
CA TYR A 278 -5.94 17.58 -19.59
C TYR A 278 -6.65 16.49 -20.41
N SER A 279 -6.90 16.74 -21.70
CA SER A 279 -7.66 15.85 -22.58
C SER A 279 -7.10 14.44 -22.68
N ASP A 280 -5.76 14.29 -22.63
CA ASP A 280 -5.06 13.01 -22.73
C ASP A 280 -4.72 12.38 -21.37
N GLY A 281 -5.15 13.00 -20.27
CA GLY A 281 -4.93 12.48 -18.91
C GLY A 281 -5.75 11.22 -18.61
N PHE A 282 -5.28 10.44 -17.64
CA PHE A 282 -5.89 9.17 -17.23
C PHE A 282 -6.85 9.40 -16.05
N TRP A 283 -7.90 10.19 -16.28
CA TRP A 283 -8.81 10.67 -15.25
C TRP A 283 -9.92 9.65 -14.96
N LEU A 284 -10.18 9.46 -13.68
CA LEU A 284 -11.35 8.79 -13.12
C LEU A 284 -11.77 9.56 -11.88
N ALA A 285 -13.06 9.84 -11.72
CA ALA A 285 -13.59 10.37 -10.48
C ALA A 285 -13.94 9.23 -9.52
N PRO A 286 -14.25 9.53 -8.24
CA PRO A 286 -14.71 8.53 -7.30
C PRO A 286 -15.90 7.72 -7.82
N THR A 287 -15.82 6.39 -7.72
CA THR A 287 -16.90 5.47 -8.06
C THR A 287 -17.31 4.68 -6.84
N ILE A 288 -18.61 4.56 -6.58
CA ILE A 288 -19.19 3.75 -5.50
C ILE A 288 -20.11 2.74 -6.12
N ILE A 289 -19.87 1.47 -5.84
CA ILE A 289 -20.65 0.34 -6.35
C ILE A 289 -21.21 -0.42 -5.17
N ASP A 290 -22.54 -0.55 -5.13
CA ASP A 290 -23.25 -1.25 -4.08
C ASP A 290 -23.84 -2.56 -4.61
N ASN A 291 -24.08 -3.51 -3.70
CA ASN A 291 -24.67 -4.81 -4.03
C ASN A 291 -23.87 -5.57 -5.11
N VAL A 292 -22.55 -5.66 -4.92
CA VAL A 292 -21.63 -6.32 -5.85
C VAL A 292 -21.61 -7.81 -5.58
N ASP A 293 -21.71 -8.62 -6.65
CA ASP A 293 -21.43 -10.05 -6.59
C ASP A 293 -19.94 -10.27 -6.31
N ARG A 294 -19.65 -11.07 -5.30
CA ARG A 294 -18.27 -11.32 -4.82
C ARG A 294 -17.39 -12.12 -5.78
N ASP A 295 -17.95 -12.66 -6.85
CA ASP A 295 -17.19 -13.33 -7.92
C ASP A 295 -16.69 -12.36 -9.02
N LEU A 296 -17.05 -11.06 -8.94
CA LEU A 296 -16.67 -10.07 -9.94
C LEU A 296 -15.24 -9.52 -9.68
N SER A 297 -14.52 -9.25 -10.76
CA SER A 297 -13.16 -8.71 -10.70
C SER A 297 -13.04 -7.43 -9.86
N VAL A 298 -14.06 -6.58 -9.88
CA VAL A 298 -14.08 -5.34 -9.07
C VAL A 298 -14.06 -5.60 -7.56
N TYR A 299 -14.48 -6.81 -7.14
CA TYR A 299 -14.42 -7.26 -5.74
C TYR A 299 -13.24 -8.20 -5.47
N CYS A 300 -12.99 -9.21 -6.32
CA CYS A 300 -11.96 -10.23 -6.07
C CYS A 300 -10.55 -9.70 -6.22
N GLU A 301 -10.32 -8.77 -7.18
CA GLU A 301 -9.01 -8.29 -7.56
C GLU A 301 -8.65 -6.97 -6.87
N GLU A 302 -7.35 -6.66 -6.81
CA GLU A 302 -6.88 -5.35 -6.39
C GLU A 302 -7.18 -4.30 -7.50
N VAL A 303 -8.21 -3.48 -7.30
CA VAL A 303 -8.63 -2.47 -8.29
C VAL A 303 -7.53 -1.43 -8.53
N PHE A 304 -6.87 -0.97 -7.49
CA PHE A 304 -5.83 0.07 -7.51
C PHE A 304 -6.29 1.32 -8.26
N GLY A 305 -7.47 1.78 -7.90
CA GLY A 305 -8.19 2.90 -8.51
C GLY A 305 -9.21 3.52 -7.56
N PRO A 306 -9.85 4.64 -7.92
CA PRO A 306 -10.79 5.35 -7.06
C PRO A 306 -12.18 4.70 -7.06
N VAL A 307 -12.23 3.43 -6.67
CA VAL A 307 -13.47 2.61 -6.63
C VAL A 307 -13.66 2.06 -5.22
N LEU A 308 -14.85 2.26 -4.70
CA LEU A 308 -15.31 1.70 -3.44
C LEU A 308 -16.46 0.73 -3.71
N VAL A 309 -16.31 -0.50 -3.26
CA VAL A 309 -17.30 -1.56 -3.32
C VAL A 309 -17.96 -1.71 -1.96
N VAL A 310 -19.27 -1.84 -1.93
CA VAL A 310 -20.05 -2.12 -0.72
C VAL A 310 -20.69 -3.50 -0.85
N VAL A 311 -20.43 -4.36 0.12
CA VAL A 311 -21.09 -5.65 0.30
C VAL A 311 -21.79 -5.66 1.65
N HIS A 312 -22.81 -6.50 1.78
CA HIS A 312 -23.68 -6.51 2.95
C HIS A 312 -23.49 -7.81 3.74
N ALA A 313 -23.66 -7.72 5.05
CA ALA A 313 -23.70 -8.84 5.97
C ALA A 313 -24.81 -8.61 7.01
N ASP A 314 -25.45 -9.68 7.45
CA ASP A 314 -26.47 -9.57 8.49
C ASP A 314 -25.86 -9.45 9.90
N THR A 315 -24.72 -10.13 10.13
CA THR A 315 -24.08 -10.22 11.45
C THR A 315 -22.57 -9.96 11.38
N TYR A 316 -21.94 -9.78 12.55
CA TYR A 316 -20.48 -9.68 12.66
C TYR A 316 -19.79 -10.96 12.17
N GLU A 317 -20.33 -12.13 12.51
CA GLU A 317 -19.76 -13.43 12.13
C GLU A 317 -19.73 -13.60 10.61
N GLU A 318 -20.78 -13.21 9.93
CA GLU A 318 -20.81 -13.21 8.46
C GLU A 318 -19.81 -12.19 7.89
N ALA A 319 -19.73 -11.01 8.48
CA ALA A 319 -18.80 -9.98 8.03
C ALA A 319 -17.33 -10.43 8.16
N ILE A 320 -16.95 -11.09 9.26
CA ILE A 320 -15.58 -11.59 9.44
C ILE A 320 -15.28 -12.76 8.50
N GLU A 321 -16.26 -13.62 8.19
CA GLU A 321 -16.12 -14.67 7.17
C GLU A 321 -15.89 -14.05 5.78
N ILE A 322 -16.61 -12.99 5.42
CA ILE A 322 -16.42 -12.27 4.16
C ILE A 322 -15.00 -11.72 4.08
N VAL A 323 -14.53 -11.02 5.12
CA VAL A 323 -13.16 -10.46 5.18
C VAL A 323 -12.11 -11.55 5.09
N ASN A 324 -12.27 -12.62 5.85
CA ASN A 324 -11.29 -13.71 5.90
C ASN A 324 -11.32 -14.61 4.66
N SER A 325 -12.37 -14.57 3.84
CA SER A 325 -12.42 -15.30 2.56
C SER A 325 -11.58 -14.66 1.46
N SER A 326 -11.13 -13.41 1.63
CA SER A 326 -10.25 -12.75 0.68
C SER A 326 -8.92 -13.49 0.54
N GLU A 327 -8.38 -13.56 -0.68
CA GLU A 327 -7.02 -14.07 -0.94
C GLU A 327 -5.93 -13.16 -0.39
N PHE A 328 -6.28 -11.90 -0.07
CA PHE A 328 -5.37 -10.91 0.46
C PHE A 328 -5.53 -10.76 1.98
N GLY A 329 -4.44 -10.40 2.65
CA GLY A 329 -4.41 -10.16 4.09
C GLY A 329 -3.43 -9.06 4.47
N ASN A 330 -3.34 -7.98 3.69
CA ASN A 330 -2.49 -6.84 3.99
C ASN A 330 -3.02 -6.04 5.18
N GLY A 331 -4.26 -5.59 5.12
CA GLY A 331 -4.88 -4.83 6.18
C GLY A 331 -6.39 -4.98 6.23
N SER A 332 -6.96 -4.73 7.41
CA SER A 332 -8.42 -4.66 7.60
C SER A 332 -8.76 -3.66 8.70
N ALA A 333 -9.97 -3.15 8.69
CA ALA A 333 -10.45 -2.20 9.68
C ALA A 333 -11.87 -2.54 10.15
N ILE A 334 -12.22 -2.06 11.35
CA ILE A 334 -13.59 -2.07 11.85
C ILE A 334 -13.99 -0.70 12.37
N PHE A 335 -15.23 -0.31 12.12
CA PHE A 335 -15.87 0.87 12.70
C PHE A 335 -17.00 0.41 13.61
N THR A 336 -16.86 0.63 14.91
CA THR A 336 -17.81 0.24 15.95
C THR A 336 -17.60 1.10 17.20
N SER A 337 -18.63 1.28 17.99
CA SER A 337 -18.57 1.88 19.32
C SER A 337 -18.50 0.82 20.44
N ASP A 338 -18.67 -0.47 20.10
CA ASP A 338 -18.60 -1.56 21.07
C ASP A 338 -17.17 -2.09 21.25
N GLY A 339 -16.67 -2.03 22.47
CA GLY A 339 -15.32 -2.46 22.81
C GLY A 339 -15.10 -3.97 22.74
N ASP A 340 -16.14 -4.78 22.92
CA ASP A 340 -16.05 -6.23 22.84
C ASP A 340 -15.92 -6.68 21.38
N THR A 341 -16.77 -6.17 20.50
CA THR A 341 -16.70 -6.38 19.05
C THR A 341 -15.35 -5.95 18.48
N ALA A 342 -14.84 -4.77 18.90
CA ALA A 342 -13.53 -4.28 18.48
C ALA A 342 -12.39 -5.22 18.91
N ARG A 343 -12.45 -5.78 20.12
CA ARG A 343 -11.45 -6.72 20.62
C ARG A 343 -11.52 -8.07 19.89
N HIS A 344 -12.72 -8.59 19.64
CA HIS A 344 -12.88 -9.82 18.88
C HIS A 344 -12.31 -9.66 17.46
N PHE A 345 -12.65 -8.57 16.79
CA PHE A 345 -12.12 -8.30 15.45
C PHE A 345 -10.59 -8.35 15.34
N VAL A 346 -9.88 -7.77 16.31
CA VAL A 346 -8.40 -7.77 16.31
C VAL A 346 -7.82 -9.19 16.38
N VAL A 347 -8.56 -10.13 16.98
CA VAL A 347 -8.13 -11.54 17.14
C VAL A 347 -8.58 -12.40 15.93
N ASP A 348 -9.78 -12.13 15.40
CA ASP A 348 -10.44 -12.98 14.43
C ASP A 348 -10.03 -12.71 13.00
N VAL A 349 -9.54 -11.47 12.70
CA VAL A 349 -9.20 -11.06 11.33
C VAL A 349 -7.84 -11.57 10.88
N GLU A 350 -7.79 -12.15 9.68
CA GLU A 350 -6.58 -12.64 9.03
C GLU A 350 -5.90 -11.53 8.20
N ALA A 351 -5.37 -10.51 8.87
CA ALA A 351 -4.69 -9.40 8.23
C ALA A 351 -3.43 -8.97 9.02
N GLY A 352 -2.43 -8.48 8.30
CA GLY A 352 -1.17 -8.05 8.90
C GLY A 352 -1.27 -6.72 9.65
N MET A 353 -2.21 -5.83 9.24
CA MET A 353 -2.42 -4.53 9.86
C MET A 353 -3.90 -4.33 10.15
N VAL A 354 -4.22 -4.02 11.41
CA VAL A 354 -5.60 -3.96 11.89
C VAL A 354 -5.91 -2.58 12.44
N GLY A 355 -6.97 -1.95 11.92
CA GLY A 355 -7.48 -0.66 12.36
C GLY A 355 -8.80 -0.77 13.13
N VAL A 356 -8.91 -0.08 14.26
CA VAL A 356 -10.18 0.08 14.99
C VAL A 356 -10.55 1.56 14.96
N ASN A 357 -11.66 1.91 14.34
CA ASN A 357 -12.09 3.30 14.13
C ASN A 357 -11.03 4.16 13.41
N VAL A 358 -10.21 3.55 12.59
CA VAL A 358 -9.27 4.20 11.67
C VAL A 358 -9.26 3.40 10.36
N PRO A 359 -8.98 4.01 9.20
CA PRO A 359 -8.68 3.24 8.00
C PRO A 359 -7.40 2.44 8.21
N ILE A 360 -7.00 1.65 7.22
CA ILE A 360 -5.83 0.78 7.37
C ILE A 360 -4.62 1.59 7.84
N PRO A 361 -4.06 1.28 9.03
CA PRO A 361 -2.97 2.07 9.60
C PRO A 361 -1.65 1.81 8.87
N VAL A 362 -0.92 2.88 8.54
CA VAL A 362 0.46 2.75 8.07
C VAL A 362 1.36 2.51 9.29
N PRO A 363 2.14 1.42 9.35
CA PRO A 363 2.99 1.15 10.49
C PRO A 363 4.05 2.23 10.66
N VAL A 364 4.40 2.53 11.91
CA VAL A 364 5.54 3.39 12.25
C VAL A 364 6.86 2.63 12.07
N ALA A 365 7.97 3.33 11.94
CA ALA A 365 9.27 2.77 11.54
C ALA A 365 9.79 1.59 12.38
N TYR A 366 9.35 1.45 13.62
CA TYR A 366 9.78 0.36 14.54
C TYR A 366 8.78 -0.81 14.62
N TYR A 367 7.70 -0.79 13.83
CA TYR A 367 6.82 -1.94 13.61
C TYR A 367 6.99 -2.48 12.19
N SER A 368 6.98 -3.80 12.06
CA SER A 368 7.06 -4.44 10.75
C SER A 368 5.81 -4.17 9.93
N PHE A 369 6.01 -3.93 8.63
CA PHE A 369 4.94 -4.02 7.65
C PHE A 369 4.63 -5.51 7.47
N GLY A 370 3.46 -5.94 7.97
CA GLY A 370 3.04 -7.34 7.95
C GLY A 370 2.04 -7.63 6.83
N GLY A 371 1.77 -8.90 6.63
CA GLY A 371 0.77 -9.39 5.69
C GLY A 371 0.47 -10.87 5.94
N TRP A 372 -0.68 -11.29 5.45
CA TRP A 372 -1.13 -12.68 5.40
C TRP A 372 -1.42 -13.04 3.94
N LYS A 373 -1.47 -14.34 3.64
CA LYS A 373 -1.90 -14.87 2.34
C LYS A 373 -1.07 -14.25 1.19
N GLU A 374 -1.72 -13.89 0.09
CA GLU A 374 -1.08 -13.34 -1.11
C GLU A 374 -0.46 -11.94 -0.92
N SER A 375 -0.66 -11.30 0.24
CA SER A 375 -0.09 -9.97 0.50
C SER A 375 1.35 -10.02 1.02
N LEU A 376 1.85 -11.17 1.50
CA LEU A 376 3.24 -11.36 1.94
C LEU A 376 3.67 -12.81 1.74
N LEU A 377 4.66 -13.00 0.86
CA LEU A 377 5.26 -14.28 0.49
C LEU A 377 6.64 -14.45 1.11
#